data_c7380e30c5d7ddf14db2a00efce7309b
#
_entry.id   c7380e30c5d7ddf14db2a00efce7309b
#
_cell.length_a   1.000
_cell.length_b   1.000
_cell.length_c   1.000
_cell.angle_alpha   90.00
_cell.angle_beta   90.00
_cell.angle_gamma   90.00
#
_symmetry.space_group_name_H-M   'P 1'
#
loop_
_entity.id
_entity.type
_entity.pdbx_description
1 polymer ?
#
loop_
_entity_poly.entity_id
_entity_poly.type
_entity_poly.pdbx_seq_one_letter_code
_entity_poly.pdbx_strand_id
1 'polypeptide(L)'
;VKIYSIPGKLEVTWREDVKAVVDTWSNYVVTLEEFREAVLVKGMGYARSNGGVAWIVDASVAKGALSKEIKTFIDSDVFPVFARNGIKYFITITSQVSAITRMTVSSYSEAGHYGIKLLEAKSVEEAVMWLKANS
;
A
#
# COMPACT_ATOMS: atom_id res chain seq x y z
N VAL A 1 13.60 -6.08 -4.68
CA VAL A 1 13.21 -7.50 -4.57
C VAL A 1 11.71 -7.64 -4.77
N LYS A 2 11.33 -8.53 -5.65
CA LYS A 2 9.92 -8.80 -5.91
C LYS A 2 9.39 -9.79 -4.88
N ILE A 3 8.30 -9.40 -4.20
CA ILE A 3 7.65 -10.27 -3.19
C ILE A 3 6.60 -11.14 -3.86
N TYR A 4 5.73 -10.52 -4.68
CA TYR A 4 4.57 -11.20 -5.25
C TYR A 4 4.00 -10.37 -6.40
N SER A 5 3.22 -10.97 -7.28
CA SER A 5 2.52 -10.22 -8.33
C SER A 5 1.21 -10.88 -8.71
N ILE A 6 0.26 -10.03 -9.12
CA ILE A 6 -0.96 -10.44 -9.80
C ILE A 6 -0.78 -9.94 -11.23
N PRO A 7 -0.54 -10.83 -12.20
CA PRO A 7 -0.19 -10.41 -13.57
C PRO A 7 -1.18 -9.40 -14.16
N GLY A 8 -0.63 -8.30 -14.68
CA GLY A 8 -1.44 -7.24 -15.28
C GLY A 8 -2.19 -6.35 -14.30
N LYS A 9 -2.06 -6.55 -13.00
CA LYS A 9 -2.83 -5.82 -11.99
C LYS A 9 -2.00 -5.21 -10.87
N LEU A 10 -1.11 -6.00 -10.25
CA LEU A 10 -0.36 -5.56 -9.10
C LEU A 10 1.03 -6.18 -9.08
N GLU A 11 2.03 -5.40 -8.70
CA GLU A 11 3.36 -5.91 -8.36
C GLU A 11 3.71 -5.44 -6.95
N VAL A 12 4.09 -6.37 -6.09
CA VAL A 12 4.50 -6.10 -4.71
C VAL A 12 5.99 -6.29 -4.60
N THR A 13 6.71 -5.23 -4.22
CA THR A 13 8.17 -5.25 -4.12
C THR A 13 8.64 -4.74 -2.76
N TRP A 14 9.92 -4.96 -2.47
CA TRP A 14 10.54 -4.58 -1.21
C TRP A 14 11.68 -3.61 -1.44
N ARG A 15 11.71 -2.54 -0.64
CA ARG A 15 12.81 -1.58 -0.62
C ARG A 15 13.56 -1.73 0.71
N GLU A 16 14.71 -2.40 0.66
CA GLU A 16 15.52 -2.68 1.85
C GLU A 16 16.09 -1.40 2.47
N ASP A 17 16.39 -0.41 1.65
CA ASP A 17 17.01 0.85 2.10
C ASP A 17 16.12 1.65 3.06
N VAL A 18 14.80 1.50 2.96
CA VAL A 18 13.85 2.19 3.83
C VAL A 18 12.89 1.23 4.54
N LYS A 19 13.12 -0.07 4.41
CA LYS A 19 12.28 -1.10 5.02
C LYS A 19 10.82 -0.92 4.66
N ALA A 20 10.55 -0.79 3.37
CA ALA A 20 9.20 -0.51 2.87
C ALA A 20 8.74 -1.54 1.85
N VAL A 21 7.46 -1.87 1.89
CA VAL A 21 6.77 -2.59 0.83
C VAL A 21 6.24 -1.57 -0.16
N VAL A 22 6.38 -1.83 -1.45
CA VAL A 22 5.85 -0.98 -2.52
C VAL A 22 4.84 -1.78 -3.33
N ASP A 23 3.59 -1.32 -3.33
CA ASP A 23 2.53 -1.86 -4.17
C ASP A 23 2.41 -1.00 -5.41
N THR A 24 2.71 -1.57 -6.58
CA THR A 24 2.55 -0.86 -7.85
C THR A 24 1.31 -1.41 -8.56
N TRP A 25 0.26 -0.61 -8.58
CA TRP A 25 -1.02 -0.99 -9.15
C TRP A 25 -1.14 -0.58 -10.61
N SER A 26 -1.57 -1.52 -11.44
CA SER A 26 -1.91 -1.25 -12.85
C SER A 26 -3.41 -1.34 -13.07
N ASN A 27 -4.11 -2.18 -12.30
CA ASN A 27 -5.54 -2.37 -12.40
C ASN A 27 -6.11 -2.79 -11.06
N TYR A 28 -7.14 -2.09 -10.58
CA TYR A 28 -7.80 -2.38 -9.32
C TYR A 28 -8.89 -3.45 -9.40
N VAL A 29 -9.14 -4.02 -10.59
CA VAL A 29 -10.15 -5.06 -10.74
C VAL A 29 -9.57 -6.40 -10.31
N VAL A 30 -9.63 -6.66 -9.01
CA VAL A 30 -9.14 -7.90 -8.38
C VAL A 30 -10.21 -8.43 -7.44
N THR A 31 -10.15 -9.73 -7.11
CA THR A 31 -11.04 -10.30 -6.11
C THR A 31 -10.53 -9.98 -4.71
N LEU A 32 -11.39 -10.12 -3.71
CA LEU A 32 -10.97 -9.95 -2.32
C LEU A 32 -9.86 -10.95 -1.96
N GLU A 33 -9.96 -12.18 -2.42
CA GLU A 33 -8.94 -13.20 -2.16
C GLU A 33 -7.60 -12.84 -2.77
N GLU A 34 -7.60 -12.34 -4.02
CA GLU A 34 -6.37 -11.88 -4.67
C GLU A 34 -5.73 -10.74 -3.88
N PHE A 35 -6.54 -9.78 -3.47
CA PHE A 35 -6.08 -8.63 -2.70
C PHE A 35 -5.49 -9.07 -1.35
N ARG A 36 -6.22 -9.89 -0.62
CA ARG A 36 -5.78 -10.40 0.69
C ARG A 36 -4.48 -11.17 0.57
N GLU A 37 -4.37 -12.06 -0.41
CA GLU A 37 -3.16 -12.86 -0.62
C GLU A 37 -1.96 -11.96 -0.90
N ALA A 38 -2.11 -10.99 -1.80
CA ALA A 38 -1.01 -10.11 -2.16
C ALA A 38 -0.60 -9.19 -1.01
N VAL A 39 -1.55 -8.58 -0.33
CA VAL A 39 -1.28 -7.55 0.67
C VAL A 39 -0.99 -8.15 2.05
N LEU A 40 -1.90 -8.94 2.59
CA LEU A 40 -1.77 -9.43 3.97
C LEU A 40 -0.90 -10.67 4.09
N VAL A 41 -1.00 -11.61 3.16
CA VAL A 41 -0.24 -12.84 3.25
C VAL A 41 1.19 -12.64 2.75
N LYS A 42 1.35 -12.25 1.49
CA LYS A 42 2.69 -12.13 0.89
C LYS A 42 3.39 -10.84 1.28
N GLY A 43 2.75 -9.70 1.08
CA GLY A 43 3.38 -8.41 1.37
C GLY A 43 3.66 -8.21 2.84
N MET A 44 2.63 -8.34 3.69
CA MET A 44 2.79 -8.12 5.13
C MET A 44 3.66 -9.21 5.76
N GLY A 45 3.55 -10.45 5.28
CA GLY A 45 4.39 -11.54 5.78
C GLY A 45 5.87 -11.24 5.56
N TYR A 46 6.23 -10.75 4.37
CA TYR A 46 7.60 -10.36 4.05
C TYR A 46 8.05 -9.18 4.91
N ALA A 47 7.22 -8.16 5.03
CA ALA A 47 7.53 -6.98 5.84
C ALA A 47 7.80 -7.34 7.30
N ARG A 48 6.93 -8.18 7.88
CA ARG A 48 7.10 -8.63 9.27
C ARG A 48 8.41 -9.37 9.47
N SER A 49 8.77 -10.23 8.54
CA SER A 49 10.00 -11.03 8.62
C SER A 49 11.26 -10.18 8.44
N ASN A 50 11.15 -9.00 7.83
CA ASN A 50 12.29 -8.16 7.50
C ASN A 50 12.28 -6.79 8.18
N GLY A 51 11.42 -6.60 9.17
CA GLY A 51 11.36 -5.36 9.95
C GLY A 51 10.77 -4.18 9.20
N GLY A 52 9.75 -4.41 8.37
CA GLY A 52 9.10 -3.36 7.60
C GLY A 52 8.46 -2.29 8.48
N VAL A 53 8.61 -1.02 8.08
CA VAL A 53 8.06 0.13 8.81
C VAL A 53 7.16 0.99 7.95
N ALA A 54 7.15 0.80 6.64
CA ALA A 54 6.39 1.64 5.72
C ALA A 54 5.74 0.83 4.60
N TRP A 55 4.65 1.37 4.09
CA TRP A 55 3.93 0.82 2.96
C TRP A 55 3.68 1.93 1.96
N ILE A 56 4.12 1.73 0.73
CA ILE A 56 3.98 2.72 -0.35
C ILE A 56 3.03 2.15 -1.40
N VAL A 57 1.96 2.88 -1.70
CA VAL A 57 1.00 2.49 -2.72
C VAL A 57 1.15 3.40 -3.92
N ASP A 58 1.67 2.86 -5.02
CA ASP A 58 1.80 3.59 -6.28
C ASP A 58 0.62 3.23 -7.18
N ALA A 59 -0.35 4.10 -7.22
CA ALA A 59 -1.54 3.98 -8.05
C ALA A 59 -1.55 5.01 -9.18
N SER A 60 -0.40 5.58 -9.50
CA SER A 60 -0.30 6.67 -10.47
C SER A 60 -0.78 6.28 -11.87
N VAL A 61 -0.69 5.00 -12.23
CA VAL A 61 -1.15 4.51 -13.53
C VAL A 61 -2.27 3.48 -13.39
N ALA A 62 -2.85 3.34 -12.21
CA ALA A 62 -3.89 2.34 -11.96
C ALA A 62 -5.18 2.67 -12.69
N LYS A 63 -5.84 1.62 -13.21
CA LYS A 63 -7.14 1.72 -13.87
C LYS A 63 -8.20 1.07 -12.99
N GLY A 64 -9.45 1.52 -13.14
CA GLY A 64 -10.58 0.98 -12.38
C GLY A 64 -10.60 1.47 -10.94
N ALA A 65 -11.36 0.80 -10.12
CA ALA A 65 -11.48 1.11 -8.70
C ALA A 65 -11.61 -0.18 -7.90
N LEU A 66 -11.21 -0.11 -6.62
CA LEU A 66 -11.40 -1.23 -5.70
C LEU A 66 -12.88 -1.43 -5.43
N SER A 67 -13.32 -2.68 -5.27
CA SER A 67 -14.71 -2.98 -4.93
C SER A 67 -15.01 -2.47 -3.53
N LYS A 68 -16.31 -2.29 -3.23
CA LYS A 68 -16.75 -1.89 -1.89
C LYS A 68 -16.30 -2.91 -0.85
N GLU A 69 -16.34 -4.20 -1.19
CA GLU A 69 -15.91 -5.28 -0.33
C GLU A 69 -14.44 -5.12 0.06
N ILE A 70 -13.58 -4.82 -0.92
CA ILE A 70 -12.16 -4.61 -0.66
C ILE A 70 -11.93 -3.36 0.18
N LYS A 71 -12.64 -2.27 -0.10
CA LYS A 71 -12.52 -1.04 0.69
C LYS A 71 -12.88 -1.28 2.16
N THR A 72 -13.93 -2.02 2.41
CA THR A 72 -14.33 -2.40 3.76
C THR A 72 -13.25 -3.25 4.43
N PHE A 73 -12.69 -4.20 3.68
CA PHE A 73 -11.62 -5.07 4.17
C PHE A 73 -10.38 -4.27 4.54
N ILE A 74 -10.02 -3.26 3.75
CA ILE A 74 -8.88 -2.39 4.05
C ILE A 74 -9.07 -1.72 5.41
N ASP A 75 -10.23 -1.11 5.62
CA ASP A 75 -10.52 -0.37 6.85
C ASP A 75 -10.61 -1.29 8.07
N SER A 76 -11.24 -2.44 7.92
CA SER A 76 -11.50 -3.34 9.06
C SER A 76 -10.34 -4.28 9.39
N ASP A 77 -9.56 -4.70 8.39
CA ASP A 77 -8.57 -5.76 8.56
C ASP A 77 -7.14 -5.33 8.21
N VAL A 78 -6.95 -4.62 7.09
CA VAL A 78 -5.60 -4.31 6.60
C VAL A 78 -4.86 -3.36 7.54
N PHE A 79 -5.43 -2.22 7.85
CA PHE A 79 -4.77 -1.24 8.71
C PHE A 79 -4.52 -1.74 10.13
N PRO A 80 -5.47 -2.44 10.78
CA PRO A 80 -5.17 -3.02 12.08
C PRO A 80 -4.02 -4.03 12.05
N VAL A 81 -3.93 -4.85 11.00
CA VAL A 81 -2.83 -5.81 10.85
C VAL A 81 -1.51 -5.07 10.63
N PHE A 82 -1.50 -4.04 9.78
CA PHE A 82 -0.31 -3.23 9.56
C PHE A 82 0.18 -2.63 10.87
N ALA A 83 -0.72 -2.01 11.64
CA ALA A 83 -0.37 -1.37 12.90
C ALA A 83 0.23 -2.36 13.90
N ARG A 84 -0.35 -3.55 14.01
CA ARG A 84 0.14 -4.59 14.93
C ARG A 84 1.51 -5.13 14.54
N ASN A 85 1.89 -5.00 13.27
CA ASN A 85 3.14 -5.57 12.76
C ASN A 85 4.21 -4.53 12.50
N GLY A 86 4.05 -3.32 13.02
CA GLY A 86 5.10 -2.31 13.03
C GLY A 86 5.11 -1.34 11.86
N ILE A 87 4.10 -1.38 10.99
CA ILE A 87 3.99 -0.39 9.92
C ILE A 87 3.58 0.95 10.54
N LYS A 88 4.42 1.96 10.35
CA LYS A 88 4.22 3.29 10.91
C LYS A 88 3.80 4.32 9.88
N TYR A 89 4.12 4.09 8.62
CA TYR A 89 3.86 5.04 7.54
C TYR A 89 3.13 4.37 6.39
N PHE A 90 2.10 5.03 5.89
CA PHE A 90 1.37 4.61 4.71
C PHE A 90 1.39 5.77 3.72
N ILE A 91 2.11 5.60 2.61
CA ILE A 91 2.37 6.67 1.65
C ILE A 91 1.68 6.35 0.33
N THR A 92 0.84 7.26 -0.14
CA THR A 92 0.13 7.13 -1.40
C THR A 92 0.77 8.04 -2.44
N ILE A 93 1.00 7.50 -3.63
CA ILE A 93 1.54 8.27 -4.77
C ILE A 93 0.35 8.85 -5.53
N THR A 94 0.28 10.18 -5.62
CA THR A 94 -0.92 10.89 -6.09
C THR A 94 -0.77 11.66 -7.40
N SER A 95 0.44 11.75 -7.96
CA SER A 95 0.74 12.69 -9.05
C SER A 95 -0.08 12.47 -10.33
N GLN A 96 -0.49 11.26 -10.65
CA GLN A 96 -1.18 10.94 -11.89
C GLN A 96 -2.53 10.26 -11.64
N VAL A 97 -3.10 10.47 -10.47
CA VAL A 97 -4.28 9.73 -10.02
C VAL A 97 -5.55 10.28 -10.69
N SER A 98 -6.36 9.38 -11.27
CA SER A 98 -7.69 9.73 -11.80
C SER A 98 -8.66 10.01 -10.66
N ALA A 99 -9.82 10.61 -10.99
CA ALA A 99 -10.86 10.87 -9.98
C ALA A 99 -11.30 9.59 -9.27
N ILE A 100 -11.47 8.50 -10.01
CA ILE A 100 -11.86 7.20 -9.44
C ILE A 100 -10.79 6.70 -8.46
N THR A 101 -9.53 6.79 -8.87
CA THR A 101 -8.42 6.36 -8.04
C THR A 101 -8.30 7.23 -6.78
N ARG A 102 -8.55 8.53 -6.88
CA ARG A 102 -8.57 9.42 -5.71
C ARG A 102 -9.64 9.00 -4.71
N MET A 103 -10.81 8.61 -5.18
CA MET A 103 -11.87 8.12 -4.30
C MET A 103 -11.43 6.86 -3.57
N THR A 104 -10.70 5.98 -4.25
CA THR A 104 -10.14 4.78 -3.63
C THR A 104 -9.13 5.16 -2.55
N VAL A 105 -8.23 6.11 -2.85
CA VAL A 105 -7.23 6.58 -1.89
C VAL A 105 -7.91 7.14 -0.64
N SER A 106 -8.98 7.90 -0.79
CA SER A 106 -9.67 8.49 0.37
C SER A 106 -10.23 7.44 1.33
N SER A 107 -10.45 6.20 0.89
CA SER A 107 -10.91 5.13 1.78
C SER A 107 -9.84 4.66 2.76
N TYR A 108 -8.59 5.11 2.58
CA TYR A 108 -7.50 4.79 3.51
C TYR A 108 -7.47 5.72 4.73
N SER A 109 -8.39 6.65 4.84
CA SER A 109 -8.41 7.64 5.93
C SER A 109 -8.45 6.99 7.33
N GLU A 110 -9.00 5.79 7.43
CA GLU A 110 -9.09 5.08 8.71
C GLU A 110 -7.73 4.68 9.29
N ALA A 111 -6.67 4.64 8.47
CA ALA A 111 -5.34 4.23 8.93
C ALA A 111 -4.85 5.07 10.12
N GLY A 112 -5.21 6.34 10.18
CA GLY A 112 -4.80 7.23 11.27
C GLY A 112 -5.32 6.79 12.64
N HIS A 113 -6.40 6.03 12.70
CA HIS A 113 -6.98 5.55 13.95
C HIS A 113 -6.12 4.47 14.62
N TYR A 114 -5.15 3.91 13.91
CA TYR A 114 -4.30 2.83 14.41
C TYR A 114 -2.86 3.27 14.65
N GLY A 115 -2.61 4.59 14.64
CA GLY A 115 -1.28 5.13 14.84
C GLY A 115 -0.40 5.14 13.59
N ILE A 116 -0.95 4.78 12.45
CA ILE A 116 -0.24 4.82 11.17
C ILE A 116 -0.35 6.24 10.62
N LYS A 117 0.79 6.81 10.22
CA LYS A 117 0.81 8.14 9.64
C LYS A 117 0.52 8.06 8.15
N LEU A 118 -0.54 8.74 7.70
CA LEU A 118 -0.91 8.81 6.29
C LEU A 118 -0.17 9.97 5.63
N LEU A 119 0.50 9.67 4.51
CA LEU A 119 1.29 10.63 3.78
C LEU A 119 0.99 10.52 2.29
N GLU A 120 1.31 11.56 1.55
CA GLU A 120 1.20 11.59 0.09
C GLU A 120 2.53 12.03 -0.51
N ALA A 121 2.87 11.46 -1.66
CA ALA A 121 4.09 11.81 -2.39
C ALA A 121 3.79 11.82 -3.88
N LYS A 122 4.64 12.49 -4.66
CA LYS A 122 4.47 12.58 -6.10
C LYS A 122 5.04 11.38 -6.83
N SER A 123 5.96 10.68 -6.22
CA SER A 123 6.60 9.51 -6.80
C SER A 123 7.12 8.60 -5.71
N VAL A 124 7.42 7.35 -6.07
CA VAL A 124 8.05 6.40 -5.15
C VAL A 124 9.38 6.95 -4.65
N GLU A 125 10.17 7.57 -5.53
CA GLU A 125 11.46 8.12 -5.13
C GLU A 125 11.32 9.23 -4.10
N GLU A 126 10.31 10.10 -4.23
CA GLU A 126 10.04 11.14 -3.24
C GLU A 126 9.66 10.52 -1.89
N ALA A 127 8.83 9.48 -1.91
CA ALA A 127 8.46 8.75 -0.70
C ALA A 127 9.69 8.14 -0.02
N VAL A 128 10.57 7.51 -0.81
CA VAL A 128 11.79 6.91 -0.30
C VAL A 128 12.71 7.96 0.33
N MET A 129 12.87 9.10 -0.33
CA MET A 129 13.68 10.20 0.19
C MET A 129 13.13 10.72 1.52
N TRP A 130 11.81 10.87 1.60
CA TRP A 130 11.16 11.30 2.85
C TRP A 130 11.40 10.30 3.97
N LEU A 131 11.26 9.01 3.68
CA LEU A 131 11.50 7.96 4.67
C LEU A 131 12.94 7.96 5.17
N LYS A 132 13.91 8.15 4.28
CA LYS A 132 15.33 8.24 4.67
C LYS A 132 15.59 9.43 5.59
N ALA A 133 14.93 10.55 5.34
CA ALA A 133 15.10 11.76 6.12
C ALA A 133 14.43 11.69 7.50
N ASN A 134 13.44 10.81 7.66
CA ASN A 134 12.62 10.72 8.87
C ASN A 134 12.77 9.40 9.63
N SER A 135 13.71 8.58 9.24
CA SER A 135 13.94 7.29 9.91
C SER A 135 14.98 7.37 11.01
#